data_58183aa007ef2190db2f4b5036567891
#
_entry.id   58183aa007ef2190db2f4b5036567891
#
_cell.length_a   1.000
_cell.length_b   1.000
_cell.length_c   1.000
_cell.angle_alpha   90.00
_cell.angle_beta   90.00
_cell.angle_gamma   90.00
#
_symmetry.space_group_name_H-M   'P 1'
#
loop_
_entity.id
_entity.type
_entity.pdbx_description
1 polymer ?
#
loop_
_entity_poly.entity_id
_entity_poly.type
_entity_poly.pdbx_seq_one_letter_code
_entity_poly.pdbx_strand_id
1 'polypeptide(L)'
;MSESTDWEEKKYREVFDDETRLLVRRRAADMSCTIDDIQGILDSLYVLDGNNAEGRSSVQQIALSATIAAYEAFIHQWQKVLTV
;
A
#
# COMPACT_ATOMS: atom_id res chain seq x y z
N MET A 1 2.20 -22.47 18.18
CA MET A 1 1.79 -21.37 17.35
C MET A 1 1.95 -20.06 18.09
N SER A 2 2.53 -19.08 17.43
CA SER A 2 2.82 -17.80 18.06
C SER A 2 1.67 -16.83 17.88
N GLU A 3 1.17 -16.28 18.99
CA GLU A 3 0.11 -15.28 18.95
C GLU A 3 0.58 -14.00 18.28
N SER A 4 1.88 -13.68 18.39
CA SER A 4 2.42 -12.47 17.77
C SER A 4 2.35 -12.52 16.24
N THR A 5 2.45 -13.70 15.66
CA THR A 5 2.32 -13.87 14.21
C THR A 5 0.90 -13.56 13.74
N ASP A 6 -0.09 -13.98 14.52
CA ASP A 6 -1.50 -13.77 14.17
C ASP A 6 -1.86 -12.29 14.13
N TRP A 7 -1.38 -11.49 15.11
CA TRP A 7 -1.71 -10.07 15.12
C TRP A 7 -1.00 -9.32 13.99
N GLU A 8 0.19 -9.77 13.60
CA GLU A 8 0.94 -9.16 12.51
C GLU A 8 0.22 -9.36 11.18
N GLU A 9 -0.22 -10.59 10.92
CA GLU A 9 -0.99 -10.90 9.70
C GLU A 9 -2.29 -10.11 9.66
N LYS A 10 -2.97 -10.03 10.79
CA LYS A 10 -4.23 -9.31 10.89
C LYS A 10 -4.03 -7.83 10.61
N LYS A 11 -2.98 -7.24 11.19
CA LYS A 11 -2.68 -5.83 11.00
C LYS A 11 -2.32 -5.54 9.55
N TYR A 12 -1.51 -6.40 8.95
CA TYR A 12 -1.13 -6.26 7.55
C TYR A 12 -2.38 -6.24 6.66
N ARG A 13 -3.25 -7.21 6.88
CA ARG A 13 -4.48 -7.33 6.07
C ARG A 13 -5.40 -6.13 6.25
N GLU A 14 -5.56 -5.65 7.47
CA GLU A 14 -6.37 -4.46 7.75
C GLU A 14 -5.86 -3.26 6.96
N VAL A 15 -4.55 -3.00 7.05
CA VAL A 15 -3.95 -1.85 6.38
C VAL A 15 -4.06 -2.02 4.87
N PHE A 16 -3.76 -3.20 4.37
CA PHE A 16 -3.86 -3.49 2.94
C PHE A 16 -5.28 -3.20 2.42
N ASP A 17 -6.28 -3.70 3.11
CA ASP A 17 -7.68 -3.51 2.69
C ASP A 17 -8.10 -2.06 2.78
N ASP A 18 -7.71 -1.37 3.85
CA ASP A 18 -8.06 0.04 4.04
C ASP A 18 -7.42 0.91 2.96
N GLU A 19 -6.14 0.70 2.67
CA GLU A 19 -5.45 1.48 1.65
C GLU A 19 -6.00 1.20 0.27
N THR A 20 -6.34 -0.04 -0.01
CA THR A 20 -6.96 -0.40 -1.28
C THR A 20 -8.29 0.32 -1.46
N ARG A 21 -9.11 0.36 -0.41
CA ARG A 21 -10.40 1.07 -0.47
C ARG A 21 -10.22 2.56 -0.71
N LEU A 22 -9.21 3.16 -0.07
CA LEU A 22 -8.92 4.58 -0.26
C LEU A 22 -8.49 4.86 -1.69
N LEU A 23 -7.66 3.99 -2.27
CA LEU A 23 -7.21 4.14 -3.66
C LEU A 23 -8.38 4.02 -4.64
N VAL A 24 -9.25 3.03 -4.43
CA VAL A 24 -10.43 2.85 -5.27
C VAL A 24 -11.32 4.10 -5.21
N ARG A 25 -11.53 4.61 -4.00
CA ARG A 25 -12.37 5.80 -3.79
C ARG A 25 -11.75 7.03 -4.45
N ARG A 26 -10.43 7.19 -4.32
CA ARG A 26 -9.73 8.32 -4.91
C ARG A 26 -9.86 8.30 -6.44
N ARG A 27 -9.66 7.14 -7.04
CA ARG A 27 -9.77 7.00 -8.49
C ARG A 27 -11.19 7.31 -8.97
N ALA A 28 -12.19 6.85 -8.23
CA ALA A 28 -13.58 7.05 -8.59
C ALA A 28 -14.00 8.51 -8.44
N ALA A 29 -13.47 9.22 -7.45
CA ALA A 29 -13.84 10.59 -7.14
C ALA A 29 -13.07 11.63 -7.96
N ASP A 30 -11.87 11.29 -8.42
CA ASP A 30 -11.00 12.23 -9.12
C ASP A 30 -10.69 11.71 -10.52
N MET A 31 -11.40 12.26 -11.51
CA MET A 31 -11.25 11.86 -12.91
C MET A 31 -9.88 12.19 -13.47
N SER A 32 -9.14 13.10 -12.84
CA SER A 32 -7.81 13.48 -13.29
C SER A 32 -6.71 12.62 -12.68
N CYS A 33 -7.07 11.70 -11.78
CA CYS A 33 -6.10 10.80 -11.15
C CYS A 33 -5.56 9.79 -12.16
N THR A 34 -4.25 9.74 -12.31
CA THR A 34 -3.59 8.84 -13.26
C THR A 34 -2.75 7.82 -12.54
N ILE A 35 -2.32 6.78 -13.27
CA ILE A 35 -1.38 5.79 -12.73
C ILE A 35 -0.10 6.49 -12.29
N ASP A 36 0.38 7.48 -13.05
CA ASP A 36 1.59 8.21 -12.72
C ASP A 36 1.46 8.92 -11.37
N ASP A 37 0.29 9.47 -11.05
CA ASP A 37 0.05 10.10 -9.77
C ASP A 37 0.23 9.11 -8.62
N ILE A 38 -0.36 7.93 -8.79
CA ILE A 38 -0.27 6.88 -7.77
C ILE A 38 1.14 6.33 -7.70
N GLN A 39 1.79 6.16 -8.86
CA GLN A 39 3.18 5.68 -8.91
C GLN A 39 4.12 6.64 -8.18
N GLY A 40 3.89 7.95 -8.31
CA GLY A 40 4.70 8.95 -7.60
C GLY A 40 4.61 8.78 -6.10
N ILE A 41 3.44 8.50 -5.58
CA ILE A 41 3.26 8.26 -4.15
C ILE A 41 3.97 6.96 -3.74
N LEU A 42 3.83 5.91 -4.55
CA LEU A 42 4.49 4.64 -4.28
C LEU A 42 6.01 4.80 -4.27
N ASP A 43 6.56 5.58 -5.19
CA ASP A 43 8.00 5.87 -5.22
C ASP A 43 8.45 6.52 -3.91
N SER A 44 7.64 7.44 -3.39
CA SER A 44 7.92 8.07 -2.10
C SER A 44 7.89 7.06 -0.96
N LEU A 45 6.97 6.10 -1.03
CA LEU A 45 6.88 5.04 -0.02
C LEU A 45 8.11 4.14 -0.06
N TYR A 46 8.65 3.86 -1.25
CA TYR A 46 9.88 3.08 -1.37
C TYR A 46 11.06 3.81 -0.72
N VAL A 47 11.14 5.12 -0.94
CA VAL A 47 12.19 5.94 -0.33
C VAL A 47 12.06 5.88 1.19
N LEU A 48 10.84 6.04 1.70
CA LEU A 48 10.57 5.96 3.13
C LEU A 48 10.95 4.59 3.69
N ASP A 49 10.62 3.52 2.97
CA ASP A 49 10.93 2.16 3.41
C ASP A 49 12.44 1.93 3.47
N GLY A 50 13.20 2.54 2.57
CA GLY A 50 14.66 2.42 2.54
C GLY A 50 15.38 3.27 3.58
N ASN A 51 14.68 4.26 4.17
CA ASN A 51 15.26 5.16 5.14
C ASN A 51 14.73 4.85 6.53
N ASN A 52 15.57 5.03 7.57
CA ASN A 52 15.14 4.94 8.97
C ASN A 52 14.45 3.64 9.36
N ALA A 53 14.84 2.54 8.73
CA ALA A 53 14.25 1.24 9.07
C ALA A 53 14.48 0.91 10.54
N GLU A 54 15.60 1.34 11.11
CA GLU A 54 15.96 1.04 12.49
C GLU A 54 15.10 1.75 13.52
N GLY A 55 14.57 2.93 13.19
CA GLY A 55 13.77 3.71 14.11
C GLY A 55 12.29 3.35 14.08
N ARG A 56 11.92 2.35 13.32
CA ARG A 56 10.52 2.02 13.09
C ARG A 56 10.07 0.88 13.99
N SER A 57 8.89 1.03 14.61
CA SER A 57 8.32 -0.05 15.40
C SER A 57 7.80 -1.17 14.47
N SER A 58 7.54 -2.34 15.05
CA SER A 58 6.98 -3.46 14.28
C SER A 58 5.65 -3.08 13.63
N VAL A 59 4.79 -2.37 14.35
CA VAL A 59 3.49 -1.94 13.81
C VAL A 59 3.69 -1.01 12.63
N GLN A 60 4.61 -0.04 12.75
CA GLN A 60 4.88 0.91 11.69
C GLN A 60 5.44 0.21 10.44
N GLN A 61 6.33 -0.75 10.64
CA GLN A 61 6.90 -1.49 9.52
C GLN A 61 5.85 -2.34 8.81
N ILE A 62 4.99 -3.00 9.57
CA ILE A 62 3.91 -3.81 8.99
C ILE A 62 2.95 -2.91 8.20
N ALA A 63 2.57 -1.77 8.77
CA ALA A 63 1.67 -0.84 8.11
C ALA A 63 2.27 -0.32 6.81
N LEU A 64 3.55 0.05 6.82
CA LEU A 64 4.22 0.55 5.63
C LEU A 64 4.31 -0.53 4.56
N SER A 65 4.68 -1.75 4.94
CA SER A 65 4.76 -2.87 4.00
C SER A 65 3.41 -3.16 3.35
N ALA A 66 2.35 -3.15 4.15
CA ALA A 66 1.00 -3.40 3.63
C ALA A 66 0.53 -2.27 2.71
N THR A 67 0.87 -1.03 3.04
CA THR A 67 0.54 0.12 2.19
C THR A 67 1.24 0.02 0.84
N ILE A 68 2.53 -0.30 0.84
CA ILE A 68 3.28 -0.48 -0.40
C ILE A 68 2.65 -1.59 -1.23
N ALA A 69 2.32 -2.72 -0.60
CA ALA A 69 1.72 -3.85 -1.31
C ALA A 69 0.35 -3.46 -1.91
N ALA A 70 -0.44 -2.66 -1.20
CA ALA A 70 -1.74 -2.22 -1.70
C ALA A 70 -1.58 -1.33 -2.94
N TYR A 71 -0.61 -0.40 -2.91
CA TYR A 71 -0.33 0.47 -4.05
C TYR A 71 0.16 -0.34 -5.25
N GLU A 72 1.07 -1.28 -5.01
CA GLU A 72 1.58 -2.13 -6.09
C GLU A 72 0.46 -2.94 -6.74
N ALA A 73 -0.39 -3.54 -5.93
CA ALA A 73 -1.51 -4.35 -6.43
C ALA A 73 -2.51 -3.48 -7.21
N PHE A 74 -2.79 -2.28 -6.70
CA PHE A 74 -3.73 -1.37 -7.33
C PHE A 74 -3.24 -0.91 -8.71
N ILE A 75 -1.97 -0.53 -8.79
CA ILE A 75 -1.37 -0.09 -10.06
C ILE A 75 -1.34 -1.25 -11.05
N HIS A 76 -0.95 -2.43 -10.59
CA HIS A 76 -0.89 -3.62 -11.44
C HIS A 76 -2.28 -3.93 -12.03
N GLN A 77 -3.31 -3.88 -11.20
CA GLN A 77 -4.67 -4.16 -11.64
C GLN A 77 -5.16 -3.10 -12.63
N TRP A 78 -4.83 -1.85 -12.40
CA TRP A 78 -5.20 -0.75 -13.28
C TRP A 78 -4.54 -0.93 -14.65
N GLN A 79 -3.24 -1.20 -14.68
CA GLN A 79 -2.50 -1.41 -15.93
C GLN A 79 -3.06 -2.61 -16.70
N LYS A 80 -3.43 -3.66 -15.99
CA LYS A 80 -3.99 -4.85 -16.61
C LYS A 80 -5.30 -4.54 -17.33
N VAL A 81 -6.14 -3.69 -16.72
CA VAL A 81 -7.39 -3.29 -17.34
C VAL A 81 -7.14 -2.46 -18.60
N LEU A 82 -6.13 -1.58 -18.57
CA LEU A 82 -5.82 -0.73 -19.72
C LEU A 82 -5.26 -1.49 -20.92
N THR A 83 -4.65 -2.64 -20.68
CA THR A 83 -4.00 -3.40 -21.75
C THR A 83 -4.88 -4.47 -22.39
N VAL A 84 -6.07 -4.64 -21.87
CA VAL A 84 -7.02 -5.65 -22.42
C VAL A 84 -7.72 -5.16 -23.69
#